data_436bc758b62871fcf3a4be5c991fe06b
#
_entry.id   436bc758b62871fcf3a4be5c991fe06b
#
_cell.length_a   1.000
_cell.length_b   1.000
_cell.length_c   1.000
_cell.angle_alpha   90.00
_cell.angle_beta   90.00
_cell.angle_gamma   90.00
#
_symmetry.space_group_name_H-M   'P 1'
#
loop_
_entity.id
_entity.type
_entity.pdbx_description
1 polymer ?
#
loop_
_entity_poly.entity_id
_entity_poly.type
_entity_poly.pdbx_seq_one_letter_code
_entity_poly.pdbx_strand_id
1 'polypeptide(L)'
;MKNRIIYQLFLRPFTPEGTLAAAKEKLEHIASLGVDTIYLTSCCKADGDDNESHFSPRQKASKTGNPKNPYRISDYYALDEEYGTIEDLRDFVSSAHALGLEVLFDVVFLHCGPGAVFLEDHPDFVKRDNDGNIVCNAWCFPEINFDSPSLRRYLIDNMKYWIEECDFDGFRCDVGDSVPLDFWADAIEKLKIIKPSIYMLNEGVKPEYLSVFDSNYSFLWTHALQAAIRSQKPASFLRETDEECRKTYENHPYVTLRALETHDYANDHYENRPDKNLPQKAVECAHLINLTLDGIPF
;
A
#
# COMPACT_ATOMS: atom_id res chain seq x y z
N MET A 1 18.71 9.78 -7.89
CA MET A 1 17.72 8.80 -7.41
C MET A 1 18.11 7.43 -7.96
N LYS A 2 18.07 6.38 -7.14
CA LYS A 2 18.25 4.99 -7.61
C LYS A 2 17.02 4.65 -8.48
N ASN A 3 17.23 4.10 -9.68
CA ASN A 3 16.12 3.52 -10.43
C ASN A 3 15.54 2.39 -9.59
N ARG A 4 14.24 2.43 -9.32
CA ARG A 4 13.57 1.49 -8.43
C ARG A 4 12.57 0.66 -9.24
N ILE A 5 12.55 -0.64 -9.00
CA ILE A 5 11.54 -1.57 -9.52
C ILE A 5 10.89 -2.23 -8.31
N ILE A 6 9.59 -2.05 -8.15
CA ILE A 6 8.85 -2.51 -6.97
C ILE A 6 8.06 -3.77 -7.32
N TYR A 7 8.15 -4.79 -6.47
CA TYR A 7 7.33 -6.00 -6.51
C TYR A 7 6.32 -5.95 -5.36
N GLN A 8 5.03 -5.88 -5.68
CA GLN A 8 3.98 -5.95 -4.67
C GLN A 8 3.76 -7.39 -4.21
N LEU A 9 3.82 -7.60 -2.90
CA LEU A 9 3.59 -8.89 -2.27
C LEU A 9 2.38 -8.81 -1.34
N PHE A 10 1.27 -9.45 -1.73
CA PHE A 10 0.08 -9.60 -0.89
C PHE A 10 0.09 -11.01 -0.28
N LEU A 11 0.41 -11.12 1.00
CA LEU A 11 0.72 -12.40 1.66
C LEU A 11 -0.38 -13.45 1.50
N ARG A 12 -1.63 -13.11 1.81
CA ARG A 12 -2.74 -14.08 1.86
C ARG A 12 -2.90 -14.92 0.58
N PRO A 13 -2.85 -14.35 -0.65
CA PRO A 13 -2.95 -15.15 -1.89
C PRO A 13 -1.60 -15.50 -2.50
N PHE A 14 -0.46 -15.12 -1.89
CA PHE A 14 0.85 -15.24 -2.54
C PHE A 14 1.35 -16.68 -2.59
N THR A 15 1.11 -17.43 -1.52
CA THR A 15 1.39 -18.88 -1.46
C THR A 15 0.14 -19.62 -0.98
N PRO A 16 0.04 -20.95 -1.17
CA PRO A 16 -1.07 -21.71 -0.61
C PRO A 16 -1.24 -21.56 0.91
N GLU A 17 -0.13 -21.37 1.63
CA GLU A 17 -0.10 -21.19 3.08
C GLU A 17 -0.47 -19.75 3.49
N GLY A 18 -0.18 -18.76 2.62
CA GLY A 18 -0.42 -17.35 2.88
C GLY A 18 0.41 -16.74 4.01
N THR A 19 1.56 -17.35 4.35
CA THR A 19 2.40 -16.95 5.50
C THR A 19 3.72 -16.30 5.10
N LEU A 20 4.34 -15.58 6.03
CA LEU A 20 5.67 -14.99 5.86
C LEU A 20 6.74 -16.05 5.61
N ALA A 21 6.69 -17.17 6.34
CA ALA A 21 7.63 -18.27 6.16
C ALA A 21 7.56 -18.86 4.74
N ALA A 22 6.36 -19.07 4.19
CA ALA A 22 6.19 -19.55 2.83
C ALA A 22 6.59 -18.49 1.79
N ALA A 23 6.31 -17.22 2.04
CA ALA A 23 6.72 -16.12 1.18
C ALA A 23 8.24 -15.96 1.13
N LYS A 24 8.95 -16.17 2.25
CA LYS A 24 10.42 -16.15 2.33
C LYS A 24 11.06 -17.10 1.33
N GLU A 25 10.50 -18.31 1.15
CA GLU A 25 11.00 -19.30 0.20
C GLU A 25 10.92 -18.84 -1.27
N LYS A 26 10.23 -17.73 -1.55
CA LYS A 26 10.11 -17.14 -2.89
C LYS A 26 11.03 -15.94 -3.12
N LEU A 27 11.75 -15.48 -2.12
CA LEU A 27 12.59 -14.26 -2.22
C LEU A 27 13.69 -14.39 -3.29
N GLU A 28 14.35 -15.53 -3.42
CA GLU A 28 15.35 -15.76 -4.48
C GLU A 28 14.72 -15.61 -5.88
N HIS A 29 13.52 -16.15 -6.06
CA HIS A 29 12.79 -15.98 -7.32
C HIS A 29 12.46 -14.51 -7.57
N ILE A 30 11.95 -13.78 -6.57
CA ILE A 30 11.63 -12.35 -6.69
C ILE A 30 12.90 -11.56 -7.06
N ALA A 31 14.03 -11.80 -6.37
CA ALA A 31 15.30 -11.16 -6.67
C ALA A 31 15.78 -11.46 -8.10
N SER A 32 15.56 -12.69 -8.59
CA SER A 32 15.93 -13.09 -9.95
C SER A 32 15.18 -12.36 -11.07
N LEU A 33 14.04 -11.73 -10.75
CA LEU A 33 13.28 -10.89 -11.68
C LEU A 33 13.95 -9.53 -11.94
N GLY A 34 14.98 -9.18 -11.17
CA GLY A 34 15.67 -7.90 -11.28
C GLY A 34 14.98 -6.76 -10.56
N VAL A 35 14.02 -7.05 -9.69
CA VAL A 35 13.42 -6.07 -8.77
C VAL A 35 14.39 -5.74 -7.63
N ASP A 36 14.25 -4.57 -7.03
CA ASP A 36 15.10 -4.14 -5.92
C ASP A 36 14.32 -3.82 -4.64
N THR A 37 13.00 -3.76 -4.74
CA THR A 37 12.14 -3.40 -3.62
C THR A 37 10.90 -4.29 -3.58
N ILE A 38 10.60 -4.83 -2.40
CA ILE A 38 9.32 -5.48 -2.12
C ILE A 38 8.42 -4.47 -1.43
N TYR A 39 7.21 -4.29 -1.92
CA TYR A 39 6.13 -3.68 -1.20
C TYR A 39 5.28 -4.78 -0.56
N LEU A 40 5.44 -4.97 0.75
CA LEU A 40 4.65 -5.89 1.56
C LEU A 40 3.36 -5.21 1.98
N THR A 41 2.21 -5.75 1.55
CA THR A 41 0.90 -5.22 1.97
C THR A 41 0.69 -5.37 3.47
N SER A 42 -0.25 -4.61 4.04
CA SER A 42 -0.50 -4.62 5.48
C SER A 42 -0.66 -6.04 6.03
N CYS A 43 0.11 -6.33 7.06
CA CYS A 43 0.02 -7.57 7.84
C CYS A 43 -0.16 -7.29 9.35
N CYS A 44 -0.49 -6.04 9.71
CA CYS A 44 -0.95 -5.73 11.06
C CYS A 44 -2.20 -6.52 11.41
N LYS A 45 -2.43 -6.72 12.71
CA LYS A 45 -3.58 -7.48 13.20
C LYS A 45 -4.88 -6.88 12.71
N ALA A 46 -5.59 -7.65 11.88
CA ALA A 46 -6.88 -7.27 11.34
C ALA A 46 -7.98 -7.40 12.38
N ASP A 47 -9.02 -6.59 12.23
CA ASP A 47 -10.21 -6.67 13.08
C ASP A 47 -11.02 -7.92 12.76
N GLY A 48 -11.34 -8.70 13.81
CA GLY A 48 -12.11 -9.93 13.73
C GLY A 48 -13.63 -9.75 13.94
N ASP A 49 -14.12 -8.51 14.03
CA ASP A 49 -15.55 -8.26 14.18
C ASP A 49 -16.33 -8.81 12.98
N ASP A 50 -17.25 -9.75 13.24
CA ASP A 50 -18.05 -10.48 12.25
C ASP A 50 -19.39 -9.77 11.93
N ASN A 51 -19.62 -8.59 12.49
CA ASN A 51 -20.80 -7.81 12.16
C ASN A 51 -20.72 -7.29 10.70
N GLU A 52 -21.51 -7.90 9.83
CA GLU A 52 -21.54 -7.55 8.40
C GLU A 52 -21.89 -6.08 8.10
N SER A 53 -22.51 -5.34 9.05
CA SER A 53 -22.75 -3.90 8.88
C SER A 53 -21.44 -3.11 8.81
N HIS A 54 -20.39 -3.61 9.43
CA HIS A 54 -19.04 -3.04 9.45
C HIS A 54 -18.14 -3.56 8.31
N PHE A 55 -18.65 -4.48 7.48
CA PHE A 55 -17.90 -4.97 6.33
C PHE A 55 -17.86 -3.94 5.22
N SER A 56 -16.70 -3.82 4.58
CA SER A 56 -16.56 -3.01 3.39
C SER A 56 -17.39 -3.57 2.22
N PRO A 57 -17.71 -2.74 1.21
CA PRO A 57 -18.37 -3.24 0.00
C PRO A 57 -17.64 -4.42 -0.66
N ARG A 58 -16.28 -4.42 -0.64
CA ARG A 58 -15.45 -5.52 -1.15
C ARG A 58 -15.62 -6.80 -0.34
N GLN A 59 -15.63 -6.71 1.00
CA GLN A 59 -15.87 -7.88 1.85
C GLN A 59 -17.24 -8.49 1.59
N LYS A 60 -18.28 -7.66 1.48
CA LYS A 60 -19.64 -8.12 1.12
C LYS A 60 -19.68 -8.77 -0.26
N ALA A 61 -19.03 -8.17 -1.25
CA ALA A 61 -18.96 -8.68 -2.62
C ALA A 61 -18.20 -10.01 -2.73
N SER A 62 -17.19 -10.25 -1.88
CA SER A 62 -16.38 -11.48 -1.87
C SER A 62 -17.18 -12.73 -1.51
N LYS A 63 -18.25 -12.57 -0.73
CA LYS A 63 -19.11 -13.66 -0.21
C LYS A 63 -18.35 -14.73 0.58
N THR A 64 -17.14 -14.44 1.03
CA THR A 64 -16.33 -15.38 1.82
C THR A 64 -16.75 -15.43 3.29
N GLY A 65 -17.45 -14.39 3.76
CA GLY A 65 -17.78 -14.24 5.19
C GLY A 65 -16.56 -14.03 6.10
N ASN A 66 -15.37 -13.81 5.52
CA ASN A 66 -14.16 -13.59 6.30
C ASN A 66 -14.19 -12.18 6.92
N PRO A 67 -14.22 -12.04 8.26
CA PRO A 67 -14.20 -10.74 8.92
C PRO A 67 -12.85 -10.05 8.78
N LYS A 68 -11.75 -10.80 8.69
CA LYS A 68 -10.40 -10.24 8.62
C LYS A 68 -10.12 -9.60 7.27
N ASN A 69 -10.01 -8.27 7.28
CA ASN A 69 -9.54 -7.47 6.14
C ASN A 69 -8.22 -6.81 6.55
N PRO A 70 -7.11 -7.01 5.82
CA PRO A 70 -5.80 -6.44 6.16
C PRO A 70 -5.77 -4.91 6.29
N TYR A 71 -6.76 -4.25 5.71
CA TYR A 71 -6.94 -2.79 5.80
C TYR A 71 -7.94 -2.36 6.89
N ARG A 72 -8.48 -3.28 7.66
CA ARG A 72 -9.34 -3.04 8.83
C ARG A 72 -8.56 -3.40 10.10
N ILE A 73 -7.62 -2.54 10.48
CA ILE A 73 -6.64 -2.82 11.52
C ILE A 73 -7.26 -2.68 12.91
N SER A 74 -7.09 -3.68 13.77
CA SER A 74 -7.45 -3.65 15.19
C SER A 74 -6.25 -3.29 16.08
N ASP A 75 -5.05 -3.75 15.75
CA ASP A 75 -3.84 -3.42 16.50
C ASP A 75 -2.69 -3.08 15.55
N TYR A 76 -2.24 -1.84 15.65
CA TYR A 76 -1.17 -1.28 14.80
C TYR A 76 0.22 -1.75 15.19
N TYR A 77 0.38 -2.30 16.41
CA TYR A 77 1.66 -2.78 16.94
C TYR A 77 1.78 -4.30 16.96
N ALA A 78 0.76 -5.01 16.49
CA ALA A 78 0.75 -6.47 16.42
C ALA A 78 0.69 -6.96 14.97
N LEU A 79 1.42 -8.04 14.69
CA LEU A 79 1.27 -8.82 13.46
C LEU A 79 0.00 -9.68 13.57
N ASP A 80 -0.73 -9.85 12.46
CA ASP A 80 -1.83 -10.83 12.43
C ASP A 80 -1.27 -12.26 12.44
N GLU A 81 -1.76 -13.07 13.35
CA GLU A 81 -1.33 -14.47 13.54
C GLU A 81 -1.54 -15.35 12.30
N GLU A 82 -2.40 -14.94 11.36
CA GLU A 82 -2.57 -15.67 10.10
C GLU A 82 -1.31 -15.65 9.23
N TYR A 83 -0.44 -14.64 9.40
CA TYR A 83 0.78 -14.48 8.61
C TYR A 83 2.03 -15.06 9.28
N GLY A 84 1.96 -15.35 10.59
CA GLY A 84 3.05 -15.88 11.38
C GLY A 84 3.35 -15.06 12.63
N THR A 85 4.59 -15.10 13.08
CA THR A 85 5.09 -14.39 14.26
C THR A 85 5.91 -13.15 13.88
N ILE A 86 6.21 -12.30 14.85
CA ILE A 86 7.13 -11.15 14.64
C ILE A 86 8.53 -11.62 14.25
N GLU A 87 8.95 -12.77 14.74
CA GLU A 87 10.23 -13.40 14.37
C GLU A 87 10.23 -13.83 12.90
N ASP A 88 9.11 -14.37 12.39
CA ASP A 88 8.97 -14.68 10.95
C ASP A 88 9.05 -13.43 10.09
N LEU A 89 8.50 -12.30 10.55
CA LEU A 89 8.57 -11.03 9.84
C LEU A 89 10.00 -10.48 9.81
N ARG A 90 10.71 -10.51 10.95
CA ARG A 90 12.14 -10.13 11.02
C ARG A 90 13.00 -11.00 10.11
N ASP A 91 12.76 -12.30 10.11
CA ASP A 91 13.50 -13.25 9.27
C ASP A 91 13.20 -13.04 7.78
N PHE A 92 11.95 -12.73 7.43
CA PHE A 92 11.58 -12.36 6.07
C PHE A 92 12.33 -11.12 5.59
N VAL A 93 12.31 -10.02 6.36
CA VAL A 93 12.99 -8.76 6.01
C VAL A 93 14.51 -8.96 5.93
N SER A 94 15.10 -9.64 6.93
CA SER A 94 16.54 -9.95 6.94
C SER A 94 16.95 -10.81 5.73
N SER A 95 16.13 -11.80 5.37
CA SER A 95 16.38 -12.64 4.19
C SER A 95 16.26 -11.85 2.88
N ALA A 96 15.32 -10.91 2.79
CA ALA A 96 15.21 -9.99 1.66
C ALA A 96 16.45 -9.11 1.53
N HIS A 97 16.93 -8.53 2.64
CA HIS A 97 18.15 -7.72 2.69
C HIS A 97 19.39 -8.53 2.25
N ALA A 98 19.51 -9.79 2.65
CA ALA A 98 20.60 -10.67 2.23
C ALA A 98 20.66 -10.90 0.70
N LEU A 99 19.54 -10.73 0.01
CA LEU A 99 19.41 -10.78 -1.45
C LEU A 99 19.49 -9.39 -2.11
N GLY A 100 19.73 -8.33 -1.34
CA GLY A 100 19.81 -6.95 -1.83
C GLY A 100 18.45 -6.30 -2.12
N LEU A 101 17.36 -6.88 -1.60
CA LEU A 101 16.01 -6.34 -1.72
C LEU A 101 15.70 -5.42 -0.54
N GLU A 102 15.17 -4.23 -0.81
CA GLU A 102 14.56 -3.37 0.19
C GLU A 102 13.11 -3.79 0.45
N VAL A 103 12.59 -3.54 1.66
CA VAL A 103 11.20 -3.90 2.01
C VAL A 103 10.45 -2.67 2.51
N LEU A 104 9.36 -2.32 1.82
CA LEU A 104 8.41 -1.30 2.24
C LEU A 104 7.22 -1.96 2.94
N PHE A 105 6.80 -1.38 4.07
CA PHE A 105 5.65 -1.84 4.82
C PHE A 105 4.42 -0.96 4.55
N ASP A 106 3.23 -1.58 4.48
CA ASP A 106 1.97 -0.87 4.23
C ASP A 106 1.38 -0.33 5.52
N VAL A 107 1.24 0.99 5.64
CA VAL A 107 0.60 1.64 6.77
C VAL A 107 -0.76 2.21 6.38
N VAL A 108 -1.77 1.90 7.19
CA VAL A 108 -3.18 2.24 6.94
C VAL A 108 -3.64 3.23 8.00
N PHE A 109 -3.49 4.53 7.73
CA PHE A 109 -3.72 5.57 8.72
C PHE A 109 -4.98 6.40 8.49
N LEU A 110 -5.69 6.21 7.38
CA LEU A 110 -6.96 6.92 7.15
C LEU A 110 -8.08 6.42 8.06
N HIS A 111 -8.07 5.14 8.41
CA HIS A 111 -9.12 4.48 9.17
C HIS A 111 -8.58 3.31 9.99
N CYS A 112 -9.42 2.77 10.88
CA CYS A 112 -9.13 1.59 11.67
C CYS A 112 -10.29 0.60 11.64
N GLY A 113 -10.12 -0.54 12.32
CA GLY A 113 -11.23 -1.44 12.62
C GLY A 113 -12.13 -0.90 13.74
N PRO A 114 -13.41 -1.28 13.81
CA PRO A 114 -14.32 -0.87 14.88
C PRO A 114 -13.88 -1.35 16.26
N GLY A 115 -13.14 -2.46 16.34
CA GLY A 115 -12.54 -3.01 17.55
C GLY A 115 -11.07 -2.62 17.75
N ALA A 116 -10.62 -1.47 17.22
CA ALA A 116 -9.24 -1.04 17.40
C ALA A 116 -8.90 -0.87 18.89
N VAL A 117 -7.81 -1.51 19.33
CA VAL A 117 -7.43 -1.62 20.75
C VAL A 117 -7.25 -0.27 21.44
N PHE A 118 -6.81 0.75 20.71
CA PHE A 118 -6.63 2.09 21.27
C PHE A 118 -7.95 2.79 21.64
N LEU A 119 -9.10 2.31 21.13
CA LEU A 119 -10.40 2.98 21.36
C LEU A 119 -10.90 2.86 22.82
N GLU A 120 -10.39 1.89 23.58
CA GLU A 120 -10.71 1.76 25.01
C GLU A 120 -10.19 2.95 25.81
N ASP A 121 -8.91 3.33 25.57
CA ASP A 121 -8.24 4.38 26.32
C ASP A 121 -8.35 5.76 25.61
N HIS A 122 -8.53 5.75 24.29
CA HIS A 122 -8.48 6.92 23.43
C HIS A 122 -9.67 6.99 22.46
N PRO A 123 -10.90 7.20 22.97
CA PRO A 123 -12.08 7.30 22.11
C PRO A 123 -12.07 8.54 21.20
N ASP A 124 -11.16 9.50 21.44
CA ASP A 124 -10.92 10.69 20.64
C ASP A 124 -10.03 10.42 19.40
N PHE A 125 -9.47 9.21 19.27
CA PHE A 125 -8.62 8.84 18.12
C PHE A 125 -9.41 8.61 16.83
N VAL A 126 -10.73 8.48 16.91
CA VAL A 126 -11.61 8.43 15.74
C VAL A 126 -12.54 9.64 15.71
N LYS A 127 -12.92 10.04 14.51
CA LYS A 127 -13.87 11.14 14.29
C LYS A 127 -15.25 10.78 14.83
N ARG A 128 -15.92 11.76 15.41
CA ARG A 128 -17.31 11.66 15.88
C ARG A 128 -18.16 12.79 15.31
N ASP A 129 -19.42 12.48 15.05
CA ASP A 129 -20.41 13.47 14.67
C ASP A 129 -20.90 14.30 15.90
N ASN A 130 -21.82 15.24 15.67
CA ASN A 130 -22.36 16.09 16.71
C ASN A 130 -23.16 15.33 17.80
N ASP A 131 -23.64 14.14 17.49
CA ASP A 131 -24.39 13.27 18.40
C ASP A 131 -23.44 12.26 19.12
N GLY A 132 -22.14 12.30 18.83
CA GLY A 132 -21.12 11.47 19.44
C GLY A 132 -20.93 10.10 18.77
N ASN A 133 -21.61 9.82 17.65
CA ASN A 133 -21.43 8.59 16.91
C ASN A 133 -20.12 8.60 16.13
N ILE A 134 -19.49 7.43 15.96
CA ILE A 134 -18.28 7.27 15.16
C ILE A 134 -18.60 7.54 13.68
N VAL A 135 -17.81 8.40 13.05
CA VAL A 135 -17.87 8.67 11.60
C VAL A 135 -17.11 7.59 10.87
N CYS A 136 -17.77 6.92 9.93
CA CYS A 136 -17.16 5.92 9.07
C CYS A 136 -17.02 6.43 7.64
N ASN A 137 -15.97 6.00 6.96
CA ASN A 137 -15.73 6.30 5.55
C ASN A 137 -16.56 5.42 4.60
N ALA A 138 -16.32 5.54 3.29
CA ALA A 138 -17.01 4.77 2.26
C ALA A 138 -16.79 3.24 2.34
N TRP A 139 -15.75 2.80 3.05
CA TRP A 139 -15.49 1.37 3.33
C TRP A 139 -16.15 0.88 4.62
N CYS A 140 -16.99 1.69 5.27
CA CYS A 140 -17.63 1.40 6.56
C CYS A 140 -16.64 1.29 7.74
N PHE A 141 -15.46 1.88 7.63
CA PHE A 141 -14.42 1.84 8.66
C PHE A 141 -14.36 3.19 9.41
N PRO A 142 -14.17 3.17 10.76
CA PRO A 142 -14.00 4.37 11.57
C PRO A 142 -12.87 5.26 11.05
N GLU A 143 -13.15 6.52 10.77
CA GLU A 143 -12.15 7.48 10.34
C GLU A 143 -11.28 7.96 11.49
N ILE A 144 -9.97 7.99 11.27
CA ILE A 144 -8.97 8.48 12.21
C ILE A 144 -9.10 10.01 12.36
N ASN A 145 -8.97 10.50 13.61
CA ASN A 145 -9.07 11.90 13.97
C ASN A 145 -7.68 12.57 14.06
N PHE A 146 -7.20 13.13 12.96
CA PHE A 146 -5.90 13.82 12.92
C PHE A 146 -5.86 15.15 13.68
N ASP A 147 -6.97 15.63 14.22
CA ASP A 147 -6.98 16.80 15.11
C ASP A 147 -6.47 16.44 16.52
N SER A 148 -6.39 15.14 16.87
CA SER A 148 -5.82 14.68 18.14
C SER A 148 -4.28 14.63 18.07
N PRO A 149 -3.53 15.46 18.86
CA PRO A 149 -2.07 15.41 18.86
C PRO A 149 -1.50 14.11 19.44
N SER A 150 -2.23 13.46 20.34
CA SER A 150 -1.85 12.18 20.93
C SER A 150 -1.96 11.05 19.90
N LEU A 151 -2.98 11.06 19.05
CA LEU A 151 -3.09 10.14 17.93
C LEU A 151 -1.93 10.31 16.94
N ARG A 152 -1.64 11.54 16.52
CA ARG A 152 -0.51 11.79 15.61
C ARG A 152 0.79 11.22 16.15
N ARG A 153 1.03 11.40 17.46
CA ARG A 153 2.21 10.80 18.11
C ARG A 153 2.17 9.28 18.09
N TYR A 154 1.03 8.68 18.43
CA TYR A 154 0.83 7.23 18.40
C TYR A 154 1.16 6.62 17.04
N LEU A 155 0.70 7.24 15.94
CA LEU A 155 0.96 6.76 14.58
C LEU A 155 2.41 6.95 14.15
N ILE A 156 3.06 8.06 14.54
CA ILE A 156 4.49 8.27 14.26
C ILE A 156 5.34 7.27 15.04
N ASP A 157 5.02 7.03 16.30
CA ASP A 157 5.74 6.05 17.14
C ASP A 157 5.51 4.62 16.62
N ASN A 158 4.33 4.33 16.04
CA ASN A 158 4.08 3.09 15.35
C ASN A 158 5.00 2.87 14.13
N MET A 159 5.20 3.91 13.29
CA MET A 159 6.15 3.79 12.17
C MET A 159 7.59 3.57 12.66
N LYS A 160 8.02 4.27 13.73
CA LYS A 160 9.33 4.05 14.34
C LYS A 160 9.48 2.62 14.86
N TYR A 161 8.45 2.11 15.57
CA TYR A 161 8.42 0.74 16.07
C TYR A 161 8.69 -0.27 14.95
N TRP A 162 8.01 -0.16 13.81
CA TRP A 162 8.22 -1.09 12.70
C TRP A 162 9.61 -1.00 12.08
N ILE A 163 10.23 0.19 12.04
CA ILE A 163 11.63 0.34 11.62
C ILE A 163 12.57 -0.33 12.62
N GLU A 164 12.39 -0.06 13.91
CA GLU A 164 13.27 -0.55 14.98
C GLU A 164 13.15 -2.06 15.17
N GLU A 165 11.92 -2.61 15.06
CA GLU A 165 11.65 -4.04 15.26
C GLU A 165 11.99 -4.91 14.06
N CYS A 166 11.77 -4.42 12.83
CA CYS A 166 11.85 -5.24 11.63
C CYS A 166 12.79 -4.69 10.55
N ASP A 167 13.43 -3.54 10.79
CA ASP A 167 14.37 -2.89 9.86
C ASP A 167 13.79 -2.57 8.47
N PHE A 168 12.49 -2.24 8.39
CA PHE A 168 11.88 -1.83 7.13
C PHE A 168 12.60 -0.63 6.50
N ASP A 169 12.70 -0.62 5.15
CA ASP A 169 13.38 0.42 4.39
C ASP A 169 12.48 1.59 4.04
N GLY A 170 11.21 1.49 4.34
CA GLY A 170 10.24 2.53 4.11
C GLY A 170 8.81 2.07 4.26
N PHE A 171 7.91 2.93 3.81
CA PHE A 171 6.48 2.68 3.92
C PHE A 171 5.74 2.98 2.61
N ARG A 172 4.76 2.16 2.30
CA ARG A 172 3.66 2.55 1.42
C ARG A 172 2.52 3.06 2.30
N CYS A 173 2.03 4.25 2.02
CA CYS A 173 1.01 4.91 2.82
C CYS A 173 -0.34 4.80 2.13
N ASP A 174 -1.23 3.99 2.71
CA ASP A 174 -2.58 3.72 2.21
C ASP A 174 -3.41 5.00 2.15
N VAL A 175 -4.02 5.27 0.98
CA VAL A 175 -4.82 6.48 0.69
C VAL A 175 -4.15 7.75 1.23
N GLY A 176 -2.82 7.88 1.03
CA GLY A 176 -2.02 8.90 1.70
C GLY A 176 -2.43 10.34 1.42
N ASP A 177 -3.03 10.61 0.24
CA ASP A 177 -3.60 11.92 -0.10
C ASP A 177 -4.81 12.34 0.74
N SER A 178 -5.39 11.44 1.51
CA SER A 178 -6.51 11.69 2.43
C SER A 178 -6.07 11.87 3.87
N VAL A 179 -4.80 11.59 4.16
CA VAL A 179 -4.15 11.88 5.45
C VAL A 179 -3.48 13.25 5.34
N PRO A 180 -3.55 14.13 6.37
CA PRO A 180 -3.02 15.48 6.29
C PRO A 180 -1.53 15.53 5.93
N LEU A 181 -1.19 16.41 4.98
CA LEU A 181 0.18 16.58 4.50
C LEU A 181 1.16 17.01 5.61
N ASP A 182 0.70 17.85 6.53
CA ASP A 182 1.51 18.29 7.68
C ASP A 182 1.82 17.15 8.67
N PHE A 183 0.91 16.17 8.79
CA PHE A 183 1.21 14.95 9.54
C PHE A 183 2.34 14.15 8.88
N TRP A 184 2.27 13.96 7.56
CA TRP A 184 3.32 13.25 6.83
C TRP A 184 4.66 13.99 6.91
N ALA A 185 4.66 15.31 6.80
CA ALA A 185 5.89 16.12 6.93
C ALA A 185 6.57 15.89 8.29
N ASP A 186 5.80 15.98 9.38
CA ASP A 186 6.29 15.74 10.75
C ASP A 186 6.76 14.29 10.95
N ALA A 187 5.99 13.31 10.45
CA ALA A 187 6.34 11.90 10.55
C ALA A 187 7.66 11.60 9.82
N ILE A 188 7.76 11.99 8.54
CA ILE A 188 8.93 11.68 7.70
C ILE A 188 10.20 12.37 8.22
N GLU A 189 10.09 13.61 8.71
CA GLU A 189 11.23 14.28 9.36
C GLU A 189 11.77 13.46 10.52
N LYS A 190 10.90 12.97 11.41
CA LYS A 190 11.28 12.14 12.56
C LYS A 190 11.82 10.79 12.17
N LEU A 191 11.26 10.15 11.15
CA LEU A 191 11.74 8.86 10.66
C LEU A 191 13.12 8.96 10.02
N LYS A 192 13.41 10.05 9.29
CA LYS A 192 14.73 10.31 8.69
C LYS A 192 15.84 10.50 9.73
N ILE A 193 15.52 10.83 10.97
CA ILE A 193 16.50 10.85 12.07
C ILE A 193 16.95 9.42 12.41
N ILE A 194 16.04 8.44 12.36
CA ILE A 194 16.31 7.02 12.68
C ILE A 194 16.93 6.32 11.47
N LYS A 195 16.31 6.46 10.31
CA LYS A 195 16.73 5.83 9.04
C LYS A 195 16.77 6.89 7.93
N PRO A 196 17.92 7.57 7.71
CA PRO A 196 18.03 8.66 6.72
C PRO A 196 17.68 8.25 5.29
N SER A 197 17.82 6.97 4.96
CA SER A 197 17.53 6.39 3.65
C SER A 197 16.07 5.95 3.47
N ILE A 198 15.19 6.21 4.45
CA ILE A 198 13.80 5.75 4.41
C ILE A 198 13.10 6.20 3.13
N TYR A 199 12.39 5.29 2.48
CA TYR A 199 11.65 5.54 1.25
C TYR A 199 10.15 5.59 1.51
N MET A 200 9.49 6.65 1.02
CA MET A 200 8.07 6.89 1.28
C MET A 200 7.27 6.89 -0.01
N LEU A 201 6.44 5.86 -0.17
CA LEU A 201 5.53 5.70 -1.31
C LEU A 201 4.12 6.11 -0.92
N ASN A 202 3.59 7.13 -1.56
CA ASN A 202 2.22 7.60 -1.35
C ASN A 202 1.24 6.87 -2.28
N GLU A 203 0.24 6.19 -1.74
CA GLU A 203 -0.94 5.85 -2.54
C GLU A 203 -1.80 7.09 -2.70
N GLY A 204 -1.46 7.88 -3.68
CA GLY A 204 -2.10 9.13 -4.00
C GLY A 204 -1.58 9.70 -5.31
N VAL A 205 -2.23 10.76 -5.77
CA VAL A 205 -1.92 11.39 -7.07
C VAL A 205 -1.70 12.90 -6.95
N LYS A 206 -1.85 13.48 -5.76
CA LYS A 206 -1.70 14.93 -5.56
C LYS A 206 -0.23 15.32 -5.62
N PRO A 207 0.17 16.23 -6.54
CA PRO A 207 1.56 16.62 -6.70
C PRO A 207 2.21 17.22 -5.46
N GLU A 208 1.44 17.96 -4.65
CA GLU A 208 1.93 18.60 -3.42
C GLU A 208 2.48 17.61 -2.38
N TYR A 209 2.02 16.35 -2.41
CA TYR A 209 2.53 15.32 -1.51
C TYR A 209 3.98 14.90 -1.84
N LEU A 210 4.43 15.12 -3.08
CA LEU A 210 5.84 14.92 -3.46
C LEU A 210 6.80 15.93 -2.82
N SER A 211 6.31 16.92 -2.08
CA SER A 211 7.15 17.76 -1.23
C SER A 211 7.74 16.99 -0.04
N VAL A 212 7.15 15.86 0.35
CA VAL A 212 7.57 15.03 1.48
C VAL A 212 7.76 13.56 1.12
N PHE A 213 6.95 13.03 0.19
CA PHE A 213 7.07 11.66 -0.31
C PHE A 213 8.08 11.53 -1.45
N ASP A 214 8.66 10.35 -1.59
CA ASP A 214 9.62 10.05 -2.67
C ASP A 214 8.91 9.69 -3.97
N SER A 215 7.67 9.18 -3.90
CA SER A 215 6.87 8.79 -5.07
C SER A 215 5.37 8.73 -4.80
N ASN A 216 4.61 8.88 -5.88
CA ASN A 216 3.15 8.75 -5.93
C ASN A 216 2.72 7.60 -6.84
N TYR A 217 1.49 7.15 -6.67
CA TYR A 217 0.80 6.32 -7.66
C TYR A 217 0.43 7.15 -8.91
N SER A 218 0.13 6.44 -10.01
CA SER A 218 -0.44 7.02 -11.22
C SER A 218 -1.62 6.16 -11.70
N PHE A 219 -2.78 6.32 -11.10
CA PHE A 219 -4.00 5.62 -11.53
C PHE A 219 -4.37 5.96 -12.97
N LEU A 220 -4.15 7.22 -13.39
CA LEU A 220 -4.40 7.65 -14.76
C LEU A 220 -3.59 6.81 -15.77
N TRP A 221 -2.30 6.58 -15.48
CA TRP A 221 -1.45 5.73 -16.31
C TRP A 221 -1.94 4.28 -16.34
N THR A 222 -2.21 3.69 -15.19
CA THR A 222 -2.69 2.30 -15.08
C THR A 222 -3.95 2.07 -15.88
N HIS A 223 -4.94 2.97 -15.77
CA HIS A 223 -6.17 2.88 -16.54
C HIS A 223 -5.95 3.05 -18.04
N ALA A 224 -5.08 3.99 -18.44
CA ALA A 224 -4.76 4.20 -19.85
C ALA A 224 -4.05 2.98 -20.47
N LEU A 225 -3.09 2.40 -19.75
CA LEU A 225 -2.38 1.20 -20.20
C LEU A 225 -3.34 0.03 -20.38
N GLN A 226 -4.22 -0.21 -19.40
CA GLN A 226 -5.24 -1.26 -19.51
C GLN A 226 -6.20 -1.01 -20.68
N ALA A 227 -6.64 0.23 -20.87
CA ALA A 227 -7.53 0.57 -21.98
C ALA A 227 -6.85 0.34 -23.35
N ALA A 228 -5.55 0.65 -23.46
CA ALA A 228 -4.78 0.44 -24.70
C ALA A 228 -4.56 -1.04 -24.99
N ILE A 229 -4.13 -1.85 -24.01
CA ILE A 229 -3.89 -3.30 -24.24
C ILE A 229 -5.18 -4.09 -24.46
N ARG A 230 -6.33 -3.58 -24.01
CA ARG A 230 -7.67 -4.13 -24.28
C ARG A 230 -8.25 -3.63 -25.61
N SER A 231 -7.49 -2.88 -26.40
CA SER A 231 -7.94 -2.26 -27.65
C SER A 231 -9.18 -1.34 -27.52
N GLN A 232 -9.41 -0.80 -26.31
CA GLN A 232 -10.47 0.18 -26.05
C GLN A 232 -10.03 1.60 -26.41
N LYS A 233 -8.72 1.83 -26.47
CA LYS A 233 -8.08 3.08 -26.86
C LYS A 233 -6.88 2.79 -27.78
N PRO A 234 -6.56 3.72 -28.73
CA PRO A 234 -5.37 3.58 -29.56
C PRO A 234 -4.09 3.74 -28.75
N ALA A 235 -2.97 3.21 -29.24
CA ALA A 235 -1.67 3.34 -28.57
C ALA A 235 -1.21 4.80 -28.41
N SER A 236 -1.64 5.73 -29.28
CA SER A 236 -1.38 7.17 -29.12
C SER A 236 -1.91 7.75 -27.81
N PHE A 237 -2.97 7.13 -27.27
CA PHE A 237 -3.54 7.53 -25.98
C PHE A 237 -2.55 7.39 -24.81
N LEU A 238 -1.64 6.42 -24.87
CA LEU A 238 -0.58 6.28 -23.86
C LEU A 238 0.39 7.47 -23.86
N ARG A 239 0.73 7.97 -25.05
CA ARG A 239 1.59 9.17 -25.17
C ARG A 239 0.87 10.40 -24.63
N GLU A 240 -0.38 10.60 -25.00
CA GLU A 240 -1.20 11.71 -24.52
C GLU A 240 -1.31 11.68 -22.99
N THR A 241 -1.54 10.49 -22.42
CA THR A 241 -1.60 10.28 -20.96
C THR A 241 -0.25 10.55 -20.29
N ASP A 242 0.86 10.10 -20.88
CA ASP A 242 2.19 10.35 -20.32
C ASP A 242 2.52 11.86 -20.33
N GLU A 243 2.17 12.57 -21.40
CA GLU A 243 2.30 14.02 -21.50
C GLU A 243 1.44 14.74 -20.42
N GLU A 244 0.22 14.26 -20.16
CA GLU A 244 -0.65 14.78 -19.10
C GLU A 244 -0.05 14.54 -17.71
N CYS A 245 0.44 13.32 -17.43
CA CYS A 245 1.12 13.00 -16.18
C CYS A 245 2.35 13.90 -15.98
N ARG A 246 3.19 14.08 -17.00
CA ARG A 246 4.38 14.95 -16.92
C ARG A 246 4.00 16.40 -16.65
N LYS A 247 2.94 16.89 -17.25
CA LYS A 247 2.43 18.25 -17.01
C LYS A 247 1.91 18.42 -15.59
N THR A 248 1.21 17.42 -15.06
CA THR A 248 0.69 17.42 -13.68
C THR A 248 1.83 17.54 -12.66
N TYR A 249 2.97 16.91 -12.94
CA TYR A 249 4.13 16.87 -12.05
C TYR A 249 5.31 17.76 -12.53
N GLU A 250 5.05 18.80 -13.33
CA GLU A 250 6.11 19.63 -13.95
C GLU A 250 7.07 20.29 -12.96
N ASN A 251 6.60 20.61 -11.74
CA ASN A 251 7.37 21.21 -10.67
C ASN A 251 7.98 20.19 -9.69
N HIS A 252 7.83 18.90 -9.97
CA HIS A 252 8.30 17.81 -9.13
C HIS A 252 9.07 16.78 -9.96
N PRO A 253 9.99 16.03 -9.36
CA PRO A 253 10.58 14.87 -10.04
C PRO A 253 9.48 13.92 -10.51
N TYR A 254 9.57 13.47 -11.77
CA TYR A 254 8.60 12.52 -12.30
C TYR A 254 8.86 11.12 -11.71
N VAL A 255 8.30 10.87 -10.53
CA VAL A 255 8.48 9.66 -9.73
C VAL A 255 7.13 9.03 -9.41
N THR A 256 6.43 8.59 -10.45
CA THR A 256 5.14 7.91 -10.33
C THR A 256 5.25 6.44 -10.68
N LEU A 257 4.41 5.62 -10.06
CA LEU A 257 4.35 4.19 -10.37
C LEU A 257 3.86 3.94 -11.79
N ARG A 258 4.49 2.98 -12.45
CA ARG A 258 4.10 2.42 -13.74
C ARG A 258 3.54 1.01 -13.52
N ALA A 259 2.29 0.95 -13.06
CA ALA A 259 1.60 -0.30 -12.78
C ALA A 259 0.72 -0.75 -13.94
N LEU A 260 0.59 -2.05 -14.13
CA LEU A 260 -0.46 -2.65 -14.96
C LEU A 260 -1.71 -2.91 -14.12
N GLU A 261 -1.53 -3.41 -12.91
CA GLU A 261 -2.57 -3.64 -11.91
C GLU A 261 -1.97 -3.53 -10.50
N THR A 262 -2.83 -3.45 -9.50
CA THR A 262 -2.50 -3.54 -8.08
C THR A 262 -3.40 -4.57 -7.42
N HIS A 263 -3.15 -4.90 -6.14
CA HIS A 263 -4.03 -5.79 -5.38
C HIS A 263 -5.48 -5.28 -5.31
N ASP A 264 -5.69 -3.96 -5.29
CA ASP A 264 -7.03 -3.37 -5.31
C ASP A 264 -7.75 -3.65 -6.62
N TYR A 265 -7.07 -3.43 -7.73
CA TYR A 265 -7.63 -3.72 -9.03
C TYR A 265 -7.94 -5.21 -9.20
N ALA A 266 -7.05 -6.07 -8.72
CA ALA A 266 -7.24 -7.51 -8.73
C ALA A 266 -8.44 -7.95 -7.88
N ASN A 267 -8.65 -7.31 -6.73
CA ASN A 267 -9.80 -7.59 -5.85
C ASN A 267 -11.13 -7.11 -6.45
N ASP A 268 -11.15 -5.92 -7.05
CA ASP A 268 -12.38 -5.33 -7.60
C ASP A 268 -12.80 -5.97 -8.94
N HIS A 269 -11.85 -6.47 -9.69
CA HIS A 269 -12.03 -6.91 -11.07
C HIS A 269 -11.38 -8.27 -11.35
N TYR A 270 -11.47 -9.21 -10.41
CA TYR A 270 -10.76 -10.50 -10.47
C TYR A 270 -10.90 -11.24 -11.80
N GLU A 271 -12.13 -11.32 -12.35
CA GLU A 271 -12.39 -11.99 -13.64
C GLU A 271 -11.86 -11.19 -14.84
N ASN A 272 -11.59 -9.90 -14.64
CA ASN A 272 -11.10 -8.99 -15.67
C ASN A 272 -9.59 -8.72 -15.56
N ARG A 273 -8.88 -9.44 -14.70
CA ARG A 273 -7.43 -9.29 -14.59
C ARG A 273 -6.77 -9.53 -15.94
N PRO A 274 -5.73 -8.73 -16.28
CA PRO A 274 -5.01 -8.87 -17.55
C PRO A 274 -4.46 -10.27 -17.78
N ASP A 275 -3.90 -10.91 -16.76
CA ASP A 275 -3.33 -12.27 -16.83
C ASP A 275 -4.37 -13.36 -17.12
N LYS A 276 -5.68 -13.10 -16.85
CA LYS A 276 -6.76 -14.07 -17.05
C LYS A 276 -7.43 -13.96 -18.41
N ASN A 277 -7.60 -12.75 -18.91
CA ASN A 277 -8.46 -12.53 -20.06
C ASN A 277 -7.81 -11.82 -21.25
N LEU A 278 -6.50 -11.60 -21.19
CA LEU A 278 -5.73 -11.08 -22.31
C LEU A 278 -4.71 -12.11 -22.82
N PRO A 279 -4.34 -12.07 -24.11
CA PRO A 279 -3.23 -12.85 -24.59
C PRO A 279 -1.94 -12.53 -23.81
N GLN A 280 -1.15 -13.53 -23.46
CA GLN A 280 0.12 -13.38 -22.74
C GLN A 280 1.01 -12.30 -23.36
N LYS A 281 1.12 -12.26 -24.70
CA LYS A 281 1.91 -11.23 -25.41
C LYS A 281 1.43 -9.80 -25.15
N ALA A 282 0.14 -9.58 -24.89
CA ALA A 282 -0.37 -8.25 -24.56
C ALA A 282 0.06 -7.84 -23.16
N VAL A 283 0.05 -8.77 -22.22
CA VAL A 283 0.52 -8.56 -20.84
C VAL A 283 2.04 -8.31 -20.82
N GLU A 284 2.81 -9.11 -21.53
CA GLU A 284 4.26 -8.93 -21.70
C GLU A 284 4.60 -7.55 -22.33
N CYS A 285 3.85 -7.13 -23.34
CA CYS A 285 4.00 -5.82 -23.96
C CYS A 285 3.73 -4.69 -22.95
N ALA A 286 2.70 -4.81 -22.11
CA ALA A 286 2.39 -3.83 -21.09
C ALA A 286 3.50 -3.71 -20.03
N HIS A 287 4.03 -4.84 -19.56
CA HIS A 287 5.18 -4.83 -18.66
C HIS A 287 6.42 -4.23 -19.32
N LEU A 288 6.69 -4.56 -20.59
CA LEU A 288 7.82 -3.96 -21.32
C LEU A 288 7.69 -2.44 -21.42
N ILE A 289 6.48 -1.94 -21.68
CA ILE A 289 6.20 -0.49 -21.69
C ILE A 289 6.52 0.12 -20.33
N ASN A 290 6.01 -0.47 -19.24
CA ASN A 290 6.25 0.02 -17.87
C ASN A 290 7.73 0.01 -17.48
N LEU A 291 8.48 -1.01 -17.91
CA LEU A 291 9.91 -1.17 -17.62
C LEU A 291 10.82 -0.24 -18.46
N THR A 292 10.33 0.32 -19.55
CA THR A 292 11.13 1.13 -20.50
C THR A 292 10.84 2.62 -20.47
N LEU A 293 9.75 3.03 -19.84
CA LEU A 293 9.41 4.44 -19.66
C LEU A 293 9.96 5.00 -18.34
N ASP A 294 10.14 6.32 -18.30
CA ASP A 294 10.46 7.03 -17.06
C ASP A 294 9.36 6.80 -16.02
N GLY A 295 9.76 6.60 -14.77
CA GLY A 295 8.89 6.29 -13.65
C GLY A 295 9.39 5.09 -12.87
N ILE A 296 8.55 4.54 -12.02
CA ILE A 296 8.87 3.40 -11.16
C ILE A 296 8.06 2.20 -11.62
N PRO A 297 8.65 1.21 -12.29
CA PRO A 297 7.96 -0.06 -12.63
C PRO A 297 7.45 -0.77 -11.37
N PHE A 298 6.21 -1.29 -11.51
CA PHE A 298 5.50 -1.87 -10.38
C PHE A 298 4.71 -3.10 -10.83
#